data_618d47bf0bb46366338212bfdf266124
#
_entry.id   618d47bf0bb46366338212bfdf266124
#
_cell.length_a   1.000
_cell.length_b   1.000
_cell.length_c   1.000
_cell.angle_alpha   90.00
_cell.angle_beta   90.00
_cell.angle_gamma   90.00
#
_symmetry.space_group_name_H-M   'P 1'
#
loop_
_entity.id
_entity.type
_entity.pdbx_description
1 polymer ?
#
loop_
_entity_poly.entity_id
_entity_poly.type
_entity_poly.pdbx_seq_one_letter_code
_entity_poly.pdbx_strand_id
1 'polypeptide(L)'
;MSYKRSKYFTTLRKKKIKYLYIKKNSQITVVFFHGFMSDMIGAKPTAIQKFCRKQKLNFLKFEYSGHGKSEGKFIQGNISKWTNDSRQLIKSKIKKYNNLIFVGSSMGSWIALNLFSTFKKQIKGFI
;
A
#
# COMPACT_ATOMS: atom_id res chain seq x y z
N MET A 1 -0.84 17.07 -18.41
CA MET A 1 -0.29 16.22 -17.34
C MET A 1 -1.41 15.64 -16.51
N SER A 2 -1.50 14.33 -16.42
CA SER A 2 -2.56 13.72 -15.62
C SER A 2 -2.24 13.82 -14.13
N TYR A 3 -3.20 14.28 -13.37
CA TYR A 3 -3.10 14.42 -11.93
C TYR A 3 -3.93 13.33 -11.26
N LYS A 4 -3.28 12.52 -10.42
CA LYS A 4 -3.96 11.46 -9.69
C LYS A 4 -4.29 11.92 -8.28
N ARG A 5 -5.53 11.71 -7.88
CA ARG A 5 -6.01 12.05 -6.55
C ARG A 5 -6.06 10.82 -5.66
N SER A 6 -5.81 11.03 -4.36
CA SER A 6 -6.04 10.00 -3.36
C SER A 6 -7.53 9.69 -3.26
N LYS A 7 -7.83 8.45 -2.93
CA LYS A 7 -9.19 7.96 -2.72
C LYS A 7 -9.27 7.24 -1.39
N TYR A 8 -10.47 6.85 -1.01
CA TYR A 8 -10.70 6.07 0.20
C TYR A 8 -11.26 4.69 -0.15
N PHE A 9 -10.77 3.69 0.55
CA PHE A 9 -11.24 2.32 0.45
C PHE A 9 -11.86 1.92 1.79
N THR A 10 -13.08 1.37 1.79
CA THR A 10 -13.75 0.95 3.01
C THR A 10 -13.41 -0.50 3.31
N THR A 11 -12.78 -0.76 4.45
CA THR A 11 -12.42 -2.11 4.88
C THR A 11 -13.65 -2.89 5.37
N LEU A 12 -13.48 -4.19 5.59
CA LEU A 12 -14.55 -5.04 6.15
C LEU A 12 -14.98 -4.56 7.54
N ARG A 13 -14.06 -3.95 8.30
CA ARG A 13 -14.39 -3.36 9.61
C ARG A 13 -15.00 -1.97 9.49
N LYS A 14 -15.35 -1.56 8.27
CA LYS A 14 -16.01 -0.28 7.95
C LYS A 14 -15.18 0.94 8.32
N LYS A 15 -13.86 0.83 8.15
CA LYS A 15 -12.92 1.97 8.27
C LYS A 15 -12.50 2.40 6.88
N LYS A 16 -12.53 3.71 6.63
CA LYS A 16 -12.06 4.26 5.35
C LYS A 16 -10.56 4.50 5.45
N ILE A 17 -9.79 3.84 4.61
CA ILE A 17 -8.35 4.05 4.54
C ILE A 17 -8.00 4.78 3.24
N LYS A 18 -7.10 5.75 3.37
CA LYS A 18 -6.69 6.58 2.25
C LYS A 18 -5.63 5.88 1.42
N TYR A 19 -5.77 5.93 0.10
CA TYR A 19 -4.80 5.32 -0.80
C TYR A 19 -4.64 6.15 -2.08
N LEU A 20 -3.52 5.92 -2.75
CA LEU A 20 -3.26 6.42 -4.10
C LEU A 20 -2.80 5.24 -4.95
N TYR A 21 -3.53 4.97 -6.03
CA TYR A 21 -3.17 3.93 -6.99
C TYR A 21 -2.97 4.55 -8.36
N ILE A 22 -1.75 4.42 -8.89
CA ILE A 22 -1.38 4.93 -10.21
C ILE A 22 -1.17 3.74 -11.14
N LYS A 23 -2.08 3.57 -12.09
CA LYS A 23 -2.03 2.47 -13.04
C LYS A 23 -1.38 2.92 -14.35
N LYS A 24 -0.37 2.20 -14.83
CA LYS A 24 0.42 2.52 -16.02
C LYS A 24 0.42 1.40 -17.07
N ASN A 25 -0.53 0.48 -17.04
CA ASN A 25 -0.56 -0.68 -17.93
C ASN A 25 0.69 -1.57 -17.81
N SER A 26 1.36 -1.55 -16.67
CA SER A 26 2.48 -2.42 -16.39
C SER A 26 1.98 -3.74 -15.82
N GLN A 27 2.76 -4.81 -16.00
CA GLN A 27 2.53 -6.08 -15.32
C GLN A 27 3.12 -6.08 -13.91
N ILE A 28 3.81 -4.99 -13.53
CA ILE A 28 4.47 -4.86 -12.24
C ILE A 28 3.79 -3.75 -11.46
N THR A 29 3.40 -4.04 -10.22
CA THR A 29 2.88 -3.05 -9.28
C THR A 29 3.79 -2.99 -8.07
N VAL A 30 4.27 -1.80 -7.78
CA VAL A 30 5.05 -1.52 -6.58
C VAL A 30 4.08 -1.07 -5.49
N VAL A 31 4.13 -1.70 -4.32
CA VAL A 31 3.27 -1.36 -3.17
C VAL A 31 4.16 -0.85 -2.04
N PHE A 32 3.88 0.34 -1.54
CA PHE A 32 4.62 0.94 -0.44
C PHE A 32 3.86 0.80 0.88
N PHE A 33 4.55 0.32 1.90
CA PHE A 33 4.03 0.12 3.27
C PHE A 33 4.76 1.08 4.21
N HIS A 34 4.05 2.08 4.72
CA HIS A 34 4.67 3.09 5.60
C HIS A 34 4.97 2.52 6.99
N GLY A 35 5.80 3.23 7.74
CA GLY A 35 6.23 2.84 9.08
C GLY A 35 5.27 3.21 10.19
N PHE A 36 5.67 2.90 11.41
CA PHE A 36 4.91 3.14 12.63
C PHE A 36 4.62 4.64 12.80
N MET A 37 3.36 4.98 13.06
CA MET A 37 2.90 6.35 13.24
C MET A 37 3.28 7.29 12.07
N SER A 38 3.46 6.73 10.88
CA SER A 38 3.83 7.49 9.70
C SER A 38 2.63 7.65 8.76
N ASP A 39 2.90 8.00 7.51
CA ASP A 39 1.89 8.21 6.49
C ASP A 39 2.48 7.92 5.10
N MET A 40 1.71 8.21 4.06
CA MET A 40 2.12 7.94 2.68
C MET A 40 2.67 9.17 1.95
N ILE A 41 2.87 10.29 2.64
CA ILE A 41 3.30 11.54 1.99
C ILE A 41 4.72 11.96 2.32
N GLY A 42 5.47 11.17 3.08
CA GLY A 42 6.84 11.47 3.44
C GLY A 42 7.82 11.35 2.27
N ALA A 43 9.10 11.53 2.56
CA ALA A 43 10.15 11.54 1.53
C ALA A 43 10.29 10.19 0.81
N LYS A 44 10.23 9.08 1.55
CA LYS A 44 10.40 7.74 0.97
C LYS A 44 9.28 7.40 -0.02
N PRO A 45 7.99 7.47 0.36
CA PRO A 45 6.93 7.16 -0.60
C PRO A 45 6.91 8.11 -1.79
N THR A 46 7.26 9.38 -1.59
CA THR A 46 7.34 10.37 -2.67
C THR A 46 8.44 10.01 -3.66
N ALA A 47 9.61 9.62 -3.18
CA ALA A 47 10.73 9.23 -4.03
C ALA A 47 10.40 7.97 -4.84
N ILE A 48 9.78 6.98 -4.20
CA ILE A 48 9.39 5.72 -4.87
C ILE A 48 8.32 5.99 -5.91
N GLN A 49 7.37 6.86 -5.61
CA GLN A 49 6.33 7.26 -6.56
C GLN A 49 6.93 7.90 -7.81
N LYS A 50 7.90 8.79 -7.64
CA LYS A 50 8.62 9.43 -8.78
C LYS A 50 9.36 8.38 -9.61
N PHE A 51 10.03 7.45 -8.95
CA PHE A 51 10.74 6.37 -9.62
C PHE A 51 9.77 5.53 -10.47
N CYS A 52 8.66 5.12 -9.89
CA CYS A 52 7.66 4.31 -10.59
C CYS A 52 7.07 5.05 -11.79
N ARG A 53 6.82 6.35 -11.64
CA ARG A 53 6.34 7.18 -12.76
C ARG A 53 7.34 7.18 -13.90
N LYS A 54 8.62 7.40 -13.59
CA LYS A 54 9.69 7.42 -14.58
C LYS A 54 9.84 6.08 -15.29
N GLN A 55 9.71 4.98 -14.56
CA GLN A 55 9.85 3.63 -15.10
C GLN A 55 8.55 3.08 -15.66
N LYS A 56 7.46 3.84 -15.62
CA LYS A 56 6.13 3.45 -16.10
C LYS A 56 5.60 2.19 -15.40
N LEU A 57 5.83 2.08 -14.10
CA LEU A 57 5.32 1.01 -13.25
C LEU A 57 4.04 1.44 -12.56
N ASN A 58 3.16 0.48 -12.26
CA ASN A 58 2.01 0.75 -11.41
C ASN A 58 2.51 0.98 -9.98
N PHE A 59 1.84 1.86 -9.24
CA PHE A 59 2.25 2.20 -7.89
C PHE A 59 1.04 2.35 -6.98
N LEU A 60 1.08 1.67 -5.83
CA LEU A 60 0.07 1.78 -4.78
C LEU A 60 0.75 2.19 -3.48
N LYS A 61 0.24 3.24 -2.85
CA LYS A 61 0.59 3.61 -1.48
C LYS A 61 -0.69 3.90 -0.71
N PHE A 62 -0.65 3.74 0.60
CA PHE A 62 -1.85 3.89 1.42
C PHE A 62 -1.48 4.09 2.88
N GLU A 63 -2.48 4.45 3.68
CA GLU A 63 -2.34 4.66 5.12
C GLU A 63 -3.24 3.68 5.85
N TYR A 64 -2.67 2.92 6.80
CA TYR A 64 -3.45 1.97 7.61
C TYR A 64 -4.48 2.72 8.45
N SER A 65 -5.49 2.01 8.97
CA SER A 65 -6.44 2.64 9.89
C SER A 65 -5.69 3.28 11.07
N GLY A 66 -6.18 4.45 11.50
CA GLY A 66 -5.56 5.21 12.59
C GLY A 66 -4.27 5.93 12.23
N HIS A 67 -3.88 5.96 10.95
CA HIS A 67 -2.67 6.64 10.46
C HIS A 67 -3.04 7.68 9.40
N GLY A 68 -2.28 8.78 9.37
CA GLY A 68 -2.46 9.82 8.38
C GLY A 68 -3.89 10.33 8.32
N LYS A 69 -4.49 10.27 7.13
CA LYS A 69 -5.87 10.69 6.90
C LYS A 69 -6.87 9.54 6.90
N SER A 70 -6.42 8.32 7.19
CA SER A 70 -7.31 7.17 7.30
C SER A 70 -8.13 7.24 8.58
N GLU A 71 -9.34 6.66 8.54
CA GLU A 71 -10.21 6.61 9.71
C GLU A 71 -9.69 5.67 10.78
N GLY A 72 -10.22 5.83 11.98
CA GLY A 72 -9.88 5.00 13.12
C GLY A 72 -8.93 5.70 14.08
N LYS A 73 -8.76 5.09 15.23
CA LYS A 73 -7.83 5.59 16.26
C LYS A 73 -6.62 4.68 16.29
N PHE A 74 -5.44 5.28 16.31
CA PHE A 74 -4.19 4.55 16.37
C PHE A 74 -4.17 3.52 17.50
N ILE A 75 -4.62 3.94 18.69
CA ILE A 75 -4.60 3.10 19.89
C ILE A 75 -5.48 1.85 19.77
N GLN A 76 -6.47 1.87 18.87
CA GLN A 76 -7.37 0.73 18.64
C GLN A 76 -6.84 -0.23 17.58
N GLY A 77 -5.70 0.08 16.96
CA GLY A 77 -5.09 -0.74 15.94
C GLY A 77 -4.03 -1.69 16.47
N ASN A 78 -3.60 -2.58 15.63
CA ASN A 78 -2.46 -3.47 15.85
C ASN A 78 -1.96 -3.99 14.50
N ILE A 79 -0.84 -4.71 14.52
CA ILE A 79 -0.23 -5.24 13.29
C ILE A 79 -1.21 -6.12 12.51
N SER A 80 -1.97 -6.97 13.19
CA SER A 80 -2.92 -7.87 12.53
C SER A 80 -4.02 -7.09 11.80
N LYS A 81 -4.55 -6.05 12.44
CA LYS A 81 -5.58 -5.20 11.83
C LYS A 81 -5.04 -4.44 10.63
N TRP A 82 -3.85 -3.87 10.75
CA TRP A 82 -3.21 -3.12 9.66
C TRP A 82 -2.81 -4.04 8.51
N THR A 83 -2.38 -5.26 8.80
CA THR A 83 -2.12 -6.27 7.78
C THR A 83 -3.40 -6.64 7.04
N ASN A 84 -4.51 -6.81 7.75
CA ASN A 84 -5.81 -7.12 7.13
C ASN A 84 -6.32 -5.97 6.26
N ASP A 85 -6.18 -4.73 6.72
CA ASP A 85 -6.51 -3.55 5.90
C ASP A 85 -5.75 -3.58 4.59
N SER A 86 -4.44 -3.84 4.66
CA SER A 86 -3.55 -3.91 3.51
C SER A 86 -3.96 -5.01 2.54
N ARG A 87 -4.24 -6.21 3.08
CA ARG A 87 -4.66 -7.36 2.27
C ARG A 87 -5.92 -7.06 1.47
N GLN A 88 -6.91 -6.48 2.12
CA GLN A 88 -8.18 -6.16 1.49
C GLN A 88 -8.01 -5.14 0.37
N LEU A 89 -7.24 -4.10 0.61
CA LEU A 89 -6.99 -3.06 -0.38
C LEU A 89 -6.27 -3.63 -1.60
N ILE A 90 -5.19 -4.38 -1.38
CA ILE A 90 -4.40 -4.95 -2.47
C ILE A 90 -5.26 -5.90 -3.30
N LYS A 91 -6.02 -6.80 -2.67
CA LYS A 91 -6.90 -7.72 -3.39
C LYS A 91 -7.97 -6.99 -4.19
N SER A 92 -8.46 -5.86 -3.68
CA SER A 92 -9.51 -5.09 -4.34
C SER A 92 -8.98 -4.34 -5.57
N LYS A 93 -7.76 -3.82 -5.52
CA LYS A 93 -7.26 -2.89 -6.54
C LYS A 93 -6.32 -3.53 -7.55
N ILE A 94 -5.59 -4.57 -7.17
CA ILE A 94 -4.55 -5.16 -8.01
C ILE A 94 -4.99 -6.52 -8.54
N LYS A 95 -4.88 -6.71 -9.85
CA LYS A 95 -5.27 -7.96 -10.50
C LYS A 95 -4.33 -9.11 -10.13
N LYS A 96 -4.87 -10.32 -10.06
CA LYS A 96 -4.11 -11.52 -9.67
C LYS A 96 -2.95 -11.85 -10.60
N TYR A 97 -3.00 -11.40 -11.85
CA TYR A 97 -1.92 -11.65 -12.81
C TYR A 97 -0.78 -10.63 -12.72
N ASN A 98 -0.94 -9.57 -11.94
CA ASN A 98 0.13 -8.59 -11.75
C ASN A 98 1.22 -9.17 -10.85
N ASN A 99 2.46 -8.83 -11.16
CA ASN A 99 3.60 -9.10 -10.29
C ASN A 99 3.70 -7.97 -9.25
N LEU A 100 4.03 -8.33 -8.02
CA LEU A 100 4.11 -7.37 -6.91
C LEU A 100 5.54 -7.22 -6.43
N ILE A 101 5.95 -5.97 -6.21
CA ILE A 101 7.18 -5.63 -5.50
C ILE A 101 6.75 -4.85 -4.27
N PHE A 102 7.03 -5.39 -3.10
CA PHE A 102 6.70 -4.76 -1.83
C PHE A 102 7.88 -3.95 -1.33
N VAL A 103 7.63 -2.69 -1.01
CA VAL A 103 8.62 -1.78 -0.43
C VAL A 103 8.10 -1.35 0.94
N GLY A 104 8.82 -1.70 1.99
CA GLY A 104 8.41 -1.40 3.35
C GLY A 104 9.42 -0.53 4.08
N SER A 105 8.91 0.32 4.97
CA SER A 105 9.73 1.13 5.86
C SER A 105 9.43 0.73 7.28
N SER A 106 10.43 0.21 8.01
CA SER A 106 10.30 -0.17 9.42
C SER A 106 9.14 -1.15 9.64
N MET A 107 8.13 -0.79 10.44
CA MET A 107 6.94 -1.61 10.68
C MET A 107 6.24 -2.01 9.37
N GLY A 108 6.31 -1.16 8.34
CA GLY A 108 5.73 -1.48 7.04
C GLY A 108 6.35 -2.71 6.41
N SER A 109 7.64 -2.94 6.64
CA SER A 109 8.32 -4.16 6.18
C SER A 109 7.74 -5.40 6.86
N TRP A 110 7.43 -5.31 8.14
CA TRP A 110 6.81 -6.41 8.89
C TRP A 110 5.42 -6.72 8.33
N ILE A 111 4.62 -5.68 8.11
CA ILE A 111 3.28 -5.85 7.52
C ILE A 111 3.38 -6.50 6.14
N ALA A 112 4.33 -6.03 5.31
CA ALA A 112 4.56 -6.60 3.98
C ALA A 112 4.94 -8.08 4.05
N LEU A 113 5.81 -8.45 4.98
CA LEU A 113 6.18 -9.85 5.18
C LEU A 113 5.00 -10.72 5.62
N ASN A 114 4.13 -10.17 6.47
CA ASN A 114 2.92 -10.90 6.90
C ASN A 114 1.96 -11.19 5.73
N LEU A 115 2.10 -10.46 4.62
CA LEU A 115 1.27 -10.65 3.43
C LEU A 115 1.88 -11.63 2.43
N PHE A 116 3.07 -12.14 2.69
CA PHE A 116 3.77 -13.01 1.76
C PHE A 116 2.93 -14.23 1.38
N SER A 117 2.37 -14.93 2.35
CA SER A 117 1.60 -16.14 2.08
C SER A 117 0.35 -15.87 1.22
N THR A 118 -0.29 -14.72 1.42
CA THR A 118 -1.48 -14.33 0.65
C THR A 118 -1.15 -14.10 -0.82
N PHE A 119 -0.02 -13.46 -1.11
CA PHE A 119 0.35 -13.04 -2.47
C PHE A 119 1.59 -13.78 -3.00
N LYS A 120 1.86 -14.95 -2.45
CA LYS A 120 3.07 -15.72 -2.73
C LYS A 120 3.38 -15.86 -4.23
N LYS A 121 2.34 -16.14 -5.03
CA LYS A 121 2.52 -16.34 -6.48
C LYS A 121 2.81 -15.05 -7.23
N GLN A 122 2.45 -13.91 -6.67
CA GLN A 122 2.59 -12.61 -7.32
C GLN A 122 3.85 -11.87 -6.90
N ILE A 123 4.33 -12.09 -5.68
CA ILE A 123 5.46 -11.33 -5.12
C ILE A 123 6.76 -11.75 -5.82
N LYS A 124 7.45 -10.75 -6.40
CA LYS A 124 8.73 -10.93 -7.08
C LYS A 124 9.88 -10.22 -6.37
N GLY A 125 9.60 -9.42 -5.35
CA GLY A 125 10.65 -8.74 -4.60
C GLY A 125 10.13 -8.04 -3.37
N PHE A 126 11.05 -7.91 -2.41
CA PHE A 126 10.89 -7.11 -1.18
C PHE A 126 12.06 -6.15 -1.09
N ILE A 127 11.78 -4.92 -0.69
CA ILE A 127 12.81 -3.92 -0.42
C ILE A 127 12.55 -3.30 0.95
#